data_0b67f053675886c2bbba45463ddc24a8
#
_entry.id   0b67f053675886c2bbba45463ddc24a8
#
_cell.length_a   1.000
_cell.length_b   1.000
_cell.length_c   1.000
_cell.angle_alpha   90.00
_cell.angle_beta   90.00
_cell.angle_gamma   90.00
#
_symmetry.space_group_name_H-M   'P 1'
#
loop_
_entity.id
_entity.type
_entity.pdbx_description
1 polymer ?
#
loop_
_entity_poly.entity_id
_entity_poly.type
_entity_poly.pdbx_seq_one_letter_code
_entity_poly.pdbx_strand_id
1 'polypeptide(L)'
;MSVEPKKWGVIYNPKAGTRKVKKRWKEIKEYMDSKGVDYDYVQSEGFGSVERLAKILANNGYRTIVIVGGDGALNDAINGIMLSDAEDKENIALGMIPNGIGNDFAKYWGLSTEYKPAVDCIINHRLKKIDVGYCNFYDGNEHQRRYFLNAVNIGLGARIVKITDQTKRFWGVKFLSYVAALFSLIFERKLYRMHLRINDEHIRGRIMTVCICLLYT
;
A
#
# COMPACT_ATOMS: atom_id res chain seq x y z
N MET A 1 -3.22 -14.80 29.32
CA MET A 1 -3.20 -15.73 28.19
C MET A 1 -1.96 -15.40 27.39
N SER A 2 -0.95 -16.27 27.39
CA SER A 2 0.24 -16.17 26.56
C SER A 2 -0.21 -16.37 25.10
N VAL A 3 -0.17 -15.30 24.31
CA VAL A 3 -0.38 -15.39 22.86
C VAL A 3 0.85 -16.12 22.32
N GLU A 4 0.68 -17.37 21.88
CA GLU A 4 1.73 -18.05 21.16
C GLU A 4 2.21 -17.17 19.99
N PRO A 5 3.53 -17.03 19.78
CA PRO A 5 4.05 -16.26 18.68
C PRO A 5 3.57 -16.88 17.36
N LYS A 6 2.55 -16.29 16.77
CA LYS A 6 2.01 -16.78 15.51
C LYS A 6 3.02 -16.54 14.40
N LYS A 7 3.30 -17.59 13.64
CA LYS A 7 4.17 -17.56 12.46
C LYS A 7 3.78 -16.44 11.50
N TRP A 8 4.75 -15.66 11.03
CA TRP A 8 4.50 -14.58 10.09
C TRP A 8 4.46 -15.09 8.64
N GLY A 9 3.54 -14.55 7.86
CA GLY A 9 3.59 -14.65 6.41
C GLY A 9 4.24 -13.39 5.83
N VAL A 10 5.47 -13.48 5.36
CA VAL A 10 6.23 -12.32 4.86
C VAL A 10 6.16 -12.25 3.35
N ILE A 11 5.71 -11.13 2.80
CA ILE A 11 5.73 -10.86 1.36
C ILE A 11 6.83 -9.84 1.07
N TYR A 12 7.84 -10.26 0.34
CA TYR A 12 8.93 -9.43 -0.10
C TYR A 12 8.72 -8.94 -1.53
N ASN A 13 8.73 -7.61 -1.72
CA ASN A 13 8.63 -7.01 -3.06
C ASN A 13 10.02 -6.55 -3.55
N PRO A 14 10.70 -7.31 -4.44
CA PRO A 14 12.04 -6.98 -4.93
C PRO A 14 12.06 -5.76 -5.87
N LYS A 15 10.91 -5.30 -6.32
CA LYS A 15 10.78 -4.12 -7.20
C LYS A 15 10.50 -2.83 -6.42
N ALA A 16 10.30 -2.91 -5.10
CA ALA A 16 10.13 -1.75 -4.25
C ALA A 16 11.47 -1.07 -3.97
N GLY A 17 11.56 0.25 -4.16
CA GLY A 17 12.75 1.03 -3.81
C GLY A 17 13.85 1.07 -4.88
N THR A 18 15.10 1.19 -4.44
CA THR A 18 16.30 1.38 -5.28
C THR A 18 17.07 0.07 -5.51
N ARG A 19 18.12 0.10 -6.38
CA ARG A 19 18.97 -1.06 -6.71
C ARG A 19 19.56 -1.84 -5.52
N LYS A 20 19.54 -1.29 -4.29
CA LYS A 20 20.05 -1.95 -3.08
C LYS A 20 19.05 -2.94 -2.44
N VAL A 21 17.88 -3.15 -3.04
CA VAL A 21 16.76 -3.91 -2.47
C VAL A 21 17.13 -5.37 -2.13
N LYS A 22 17.85 -6.06 -3.01
CA LYS A 22 18.26 -7.46 -2.74
C LYS A 22 19.20 -7.59 -1.54
N LYS A 23 20.16 -6.64 -1.40
CA LYS A 23 21.07 -6.61 -0.25
C LYS A 23 20.30 -6.35 1.03
N ARG A 24 19.37 -5.39 1.00
CA ARG A 24 18.54 -5.05 2.16
C ARG A 24 17.63 -6.21 2.58
N TRP A 25 17.11 -6.98 1.63
CA TRP A 25 16.32 -8.19 1.96
C TRP A 25 17.14 -9.22 2.73
N LYS A 26 18.39 -9.45 2.32
CA LYS A 26 19.31 -10.35 3.05
C LYS A 26 19.54 -9.86 4.48
N GLU A 27 19.80 -8.58 4.66
CA GLU A 27 20.00 -7.94 5.98
C GLU A 27 18.74 -8.05 6.86
N ILE A 28 17.55 -7.87 6.29
CA ILE A 28 16.27 -8.02 6.99
C ILE A 28 16.08 -9.47 7.47
N LYS A 29 16.33 -10.44 6.60
CA LYS A 29 16.27 -11.87 6.95
C LYS A 29 17.22 -12.20 8.10
N GLU A 30 18.49 -11.88 7.96
CA GLU A 30 19.51 -12.12 8.99
C GLU A 30 19.09 -11.50 10.34
N TYR A 31 18.44 -10.33 10.30
CA TYR A 31 17.96 -9.69 11.53
C TYR A 31 16.76 -10.42 12.12
N MET A 32 15.76 -10.79 11.33
CA MET A 32 14.62 -11.59 11.80
C MET A 32 15.08 -12.94 12.38
N ASP A 33 16.00 -13.62 11.69
CA ASP A 33 16.58 -14.89 12.14
C ASP A 33 17.30 -14.72 13.49
N SER A 34 18.10 -13.64 13.66
CA SER A 34 18.79 -13.32 14.91
C SER A 34 17.87 -13.02 16.09
N LYS A 35 16.63 -12.62 15.80
CA LYS A 35 15.58 -12.36 16.80
C LYS A 35 14.70 -13.58 17.07
N GLY A 36 14.93 -14.70 16.40
CA GLY A 36 14.14 -15.93 16.56
C GLY A 36 12.73 -15.81 16.04
N VAL A 37 12.49 -14.96 15.02
CA VAL A 37 11.17 -14.82 14.40
C VAL A 37 10.83 -16.07 13.61
N ASP A 38 9.67 -16.67 13.87
CA ASP A 38 9.13 -17.75 13.05
C ASP A 38 8.35 -17.16 11.88
N TYR A 39 8.78 -17.42 10.65
CA TYR A 39 8.14 -16.89 9.45
C TYR A 39 8.33 -17.75 8.21
N ASP A 40 7.34 -17.73 7.34
CA ASP A 40 7.50 -18.12 5.95
C ASP A 40 7.59 -16.88 5.08
N TYR A 41 8.33 -16.93 3.99
CA TYR A 41 8.39 -15.80 3.08
C TYR A 41 8.14 -16.19 1.62
N VAL A 42 7.50 -15.28 0.92
CA VAL A 42 7.24 -15.39 -0.52
C VAL A 42 7.67 -14.12 -1.22
N GLN A 43 8.22 -14.27 -2.42
CA GLN A 43 8.65 -13.14 -3.24
C GLN A 43 7.56 -12.77 -4.23
N SER A 44 7.24 -11.48 -4.33
CA SER A 44 6.34 -11.00 -5.37
C SER A 44 7.05 -10.91 -6.73
N GLU A 45 6.35 -11.31 -7.79
CA GLU A 45 6.92 -11.39 -9.13
C GLU A 45 6.61 -10.15 -10.00
N GLY A 46 5.46 -9.51 -9.78
CA GLY A 46 5.02 -8.39 -10.59
C GLY A 46 3.73 -7.73 -10.11
N PHE A 47 3.08 -7.06 -11.02
CA PHE A 47 1.80 -6.39 -10.76
C PHE A 47 0.74 -7.39 -10.29
N GLY A 48 -0.03 -7.03 -9.27
CA GLY A 48 -1.09 -7.86 -8.69
C GLY A 48 -0.62 -9.08 -7.88
N SER A 49 0.69 -9.40 -7.89
CA SER A 49 1.19 -10.58 -7.17
C SER A 49 1.14 -10.43 -5.66
N VAL A 50 1.33 -9.22 -5.11
CA VAL A 50 1.25 -8.98 -3.67
C VAL A 50 -0.17 -9.22 -3.17
N GLU A 51 -1.18 -8.74 -3.89
CA GLU A 51 -2.59 -8.97 -3.58
C GLU A 51 -2.92 -10.47 -3.57
N ARG A 52 -2.53 -11.19 -4.63
CA ARG A 52 -2.73 -12.63 -4.74
C ARG A 52 -2.04 -13.40 -3.60
N LEU A 53 -0.80 -13.05 -3.30
CA LEU A 53 -0.02 -13.71 -2.23
C LEU A 53 -0.61 -13.42 -0.84
N ALA A 54 -1.05 -12.18 -0.58
CA ALA A 54 -1.70 -11.82 0.67
C ALA A 54 -3.03 -12.58 0.85
N LYS A 55 -3.82 -12.72 -0.22
CA LYS A 55 -5.04 -13.54 -0.21
C LYS A 55 -4.73 -15.00 0.13
N ILE A 56 -3.69 -15.58 -0.47
CA ILE A 56 -3.26 -16.96 -0.20
C ILE A 56 -2.83 -17.12 1.26
N LEU A 57 -2.00 -16.22 1.78
CA LEU A 57 -1.56 -16.28 3.18
C LEU A 57 -2.74 -16.16 4.15
N ALA A 58 -3.67 -15.23 3.90
CA ALA A 58 -4.87 -15.08 4.72
C ALA A 58 -5.72 -16.37 4.72
N ASN A 59 -5.95 -16.97 3.55
CA ASN A 59 -6.72 -18.22 3.41
C ASN A 59 -5.99 -19.42 4.06
N ASN A 60 -4.66 -19.40 4.12
CA ASN A 60 -3.85 -20.42 4.80
C ASN A 60 -3.75 -20.19 6.32
N GLY A 61 -4.51 -19.25 6.87
CA GLY A 61 -4.62 -19.04 8.33
C GLY A 61 -3.51 -18.19 8.95
N TYR A 62 -2.66 -17.53 8.15
CA TYR A 62 -1.70 -16.57 8.71
C TYR A 62 -2.43 -15.40 9.36
N ARG A 63 -2.13 -15.14 10.63
CA ARG A 63 -2.73 -14.05 11.41
C ARG A 63 -1.86 -12.80 11.47
N THR A 64 -0.60 -12.91 11.00
CA THR A 64 0.31 -11.78 10.85
C THR A 64 0.91 -11.85 9.45
N ILE A 65 0.59 -10.85 8.62
CA ILE A 65 1.11 -10.73 7.27
C ILE A 65 2.00 -9.49 7.24
N VAL A 66 3.27 -9.67 6.86
CA VAL A 66 4.28 -8.60 6.88
C VAL A 66 4.71 -8.28 5.46
N ILE A 67 4.66 -7.01 5.11
CA ILE A 67 5.06 -6.51 3.79
C ILE A 67 6.42 -5.84 3.89
N VAL A 68 7.40 -6.40 3.18
CA VAL A 68 8.68 -5.74 2.92
C VAL A 68 8.57 -4.98 1.61
N GLY A 69 8.16 -3.71 1.69
CA GLY A 69 7.80 -2.93 0.51
C GLY A 69 7.45 -1.48 0.82
N GLY A 70 6.82 -0.80 -0.14
CA GLY A 70 6.28 0.56 0.02
C GLY A 70 4.75 0.58 0.08
N ASP A 71 4.18 1.79 0.09
CA ASP A 71 2.73 2.02 0.22
C ASP A 71 1.88 1.26 -0.80
N GLY A 72 2.35 1.14 -2.05
CA GLY A 72 1.64 0.37 -3.08
C GLY A 72 1.54 -1.12 -2.74
N ALA A 73 2.64 -1.73 -2.27
CA ALA A 73 2.63 -3.13 -1.86
C ALA A 73 1.76 -3.35 -0.61
N LEU A 74 1.77 -2.40 0.32
CA LEU A 74 0.89 -2.43 1.49
C LEU A 74 -0.59 -2.35 1.08
N ASN A 75 -0.90 -1.47 0.12
CA ASN A 75 -2.26 -1.33 -0.41
C ASN A 75 -2.72 -2.57 -1.19
N ASP A 76 -1.84 -3.21 -1.95
CA ASP A 76 -2.15 -4.49 -2.60
C ASP A 76 -2.40 -5.58 -1.55
N ALA A 77 -1.61 -5.62 -0.48
CA ALA A 77 -1.78 -6.61 0.59
C ALA A 77 -3.12 -6.48 1.31
N ILE A 78 -3.56 -5.26 1.67
CA ILE A 78 -4.87 -5.08 2.30
C ILE A 78 -6.00 -5.51 1.37
N ASN A 79 -5.88 -5.27 0.06
CA ASN A 79 -6.85 -5.77 -0.91
C ASN A 79 -6.89 -7.30 -0.91
N GLY A 80 -5.74 -7.97 -0.91
CA GLY A 80 -5.66 -9.43 -0.84
C GLY A 80 -6.30 -9.98 0.44
N ILE A 81 -6.02 -9.38 1.59
CA ILE A 81 -6.61 -9.79 2.87
C ILE A 81 -8.12 -9.59 2.86
N MET A 82 -8.60 -8.42 2.49
CA MET A 82 -10.03 -8.08 2.53
C MET A 82 -10.86 -8.85 1.49
N LEU A 83 -10.25 -9.26 0.37
CA LEU A 83 -10.84 -10.09 -0.67
C LEU A 83 -10.59 -11.60 -0.45
N SER A 84 -9.98 -11.99 0.68
CA SER A 84 -9.80 -13.39 1.04
C SER A 84 -11.09 -14.02 1.54
N ASP A 85 -11.09 -15.34 1.62
CA ASP A 85 -12.18 -16.14 2.19
C ASP A 85 -11.94 -16.45 3.68
N ALA A 86 -10.92 -15.83 4.29
CA ALA A 86 -10.60 -15.98 5.71
C ALA A 86 -11.76 -15.45 6.59
N GLU A 87 -12.20 -16.26 7.57
CA GLU A 87 -13.34 -15.93 8.43
C GLU A 87 -13.11 -14.67 9.27
N ASP A 88 -11.92 -14.50 9.84
CA ASP A 88 -11.57 -13.39 10.74
C ASP A 88 -10.58 -12.42 10.09
N LYS A 89 -10.77 -12.05 8.84
CA LYS A 89 -9.81 -11.21 8.09
C LYS A 89 -9.58 -9.83 8.69
N GLU A 90 -10.56 -9.27 9.37
CA GLU A 90 -10.46 -8.00 10.11
C GLU A 90 -9.55 -8.08 11.36
N ASN A 91 -9.22 -9.29 11.79
CA ASN A 91 -8.30 -9.55 12.89
C ASN A 91 -6.90 -10.01 12.42
N ILE A 92 -6.64 -10.00 11.11
CA ILE A 92 -5.31 -10.23 10.57
C ILE A 92 -4.46 -8.98 10.78
N ALA A 93 -3.34 -9.12 11.49
CA ALA A 93 -2.39 -8.04 11.67
C ALA A 93 -1.57 -7.84 10.38
N LEU A 94 -1.56 -6.60 9.88
CA LEU A 94 -0.75 -6.20 8.73
C LEU A 94 0.46 -5.41 9.22
N GLY A 95 1.65 -5.98 9.08
CA GLY A 95 2.92 -5.36 9.39
C GLY A 95 3.58 -4.76 8.15
N MET A 96 4.36 -3.69 8.35
CA MET A 96 5.14 -3.07 7.29
C MET A 96 6.61 -2.94 7.71
N ILE A 97 7.52 -3.45 6.88
CA ILE A 97 8.94 -3.14 6.90
C ILE A 97 9.19 -2.22 5.70
N PRO A 98 9.32 -0.89 5.91
CA PRO A 98 9.36 0.07 4.83
C PRO A 98 10.59 -0.11 3.93
N ASN A 99 10.35 -0.30 2.64
CA ASN A 99 11.38 -0.46 1.63
C ASN A 99 11.01 0.25 0.31
N GLY A 100 10.06 1.18 0.36
CA GLY A 100 9.62 2.03 -0.74
C GLY A 100 10.32 3.39 -0.75
N ILE A 101 9.91 4.25 -1.67
CA ILE A 101 10.41 5.63 -1.79
C ILE A 101 9.63 6.57 -0.87
N GLY A 102 8.31 6.52 -0.88
CA GLY A 102 7.42 7.39 -0.10
C GLY A 102 7.32 6.92 1.34
N ASN A 103 6.80 5.74 1.56
CA ASN A 103 6.47 5.14 2.85
C ASN A 103 5.60 6.07 3.71
N ASP A 104 4.60 6.68 3.08
CA ASP A 104 3.76 7.71 3.70
C ASP A 104 2.90 7.11 4.82
N PHE A 105 2.42 5.88 4.65
CA PHE A 105 1.74 5.14 5.71
C PHE A 105 2.63 5.00 6.95
N ALA A 106 3.87 4.54 6.76
CA ALA A 106 4.80 4.35 7.88
C ALA A 106 5.09 5.67 8.61
N LYS A 107 5.34 6.74 7.86
CA LYS A 107 5.60 8.07 8.42
C LYS A 107 4.42 8.58 9.24
N TYR A 108 3.21 8.47 8.70
CA TYR A 108 1.99 8.93 9.38
C TYR A 108 1.76 8.20 10.71
N TRP A 109 1.95 6.88 10.71
CA TRP A 109 1.76 6.07 11.92
C TRP A 109 2.96 6.03 12.85
N GLY A 110 4.02 6.83 12.58
CA GLY A 110 5.23 6.87 13.40
C GLY A 110 6.04 5.58 13.36
N LEU A 111 5.87 4.77 12.30
CA LEU A 111 6.70 3.59 12.08
C LEU A 111 8.07 4.01 11.54
N SER A 112 9.12 3.39 12.05
CA SER A 112 10.47 3.65 11.56
C SER A 112 10.61 3.22 10.08
N THR A 113 11.29 4.05 9.29
CA THR A 113 11.69 3.70 7.93
C THR A 113 12.94 2.80 7.90
N GLU A 114 13.59 2.63 9.04
CA GLU A 114 14.69 1.68 9.22
C GLU A 114 14.14 0.30 9.58
N TYR A 115 14.70 -0.75 8.93
CA TYR A 115 14.15 -2.10 9.04
C TYR A 115 14.24 -2.71 10.44
N LYS A 116 15.33 -2.44 11.18
CA LYS A 116 15.50 -3.02 12.52
C LYS A 116 14.41 -2.57 13.50
N PRO A 117 14.18 -1.27 13.71
CA PRO A 117 13.09 -0.82 14.57
C PRO A 117 11.71 -1.23 14.05
N ALA A 118 11.52 -1.35 12.71
CA ALA A 118 10.26 -1.81 12.13
C ALA A 118 10.00 -3.29 12.50
N VAL A 119 11.00 -4.15 12.37
CA VAL A 119 10.93 -5.56 12.80
C VAL A 119 10.65 -5.66 14.31
N ASP A 120 11.40 -4.90 15.13
CA ASP A 120 11.21 -4.89 16.59
C ASP A 120 9.79 -4.41 16.99
N CYS A 121 9.21 -3.46 16.25
CA CYS A 121 7.83 -3.02 16.45
C CYS A 121 6.82 -4.17 16.22
N ILE A 122 7.03 -4.98 15.19
CA ILE A 122 6.16 -6.12 14.88
C ILE A 122 6.35 -7.23 15.93
N ILE A 123 7.59 -7.54 16.33
CA ILE A 123 7.90 -8.53 17.38
C ILE A 123 7.22 -8.15 18.69
N ASN A 124 7.25 -6.87 19.05
CA ASN A 124 6.64 -6.37 20.29
C ASN A 124 5.11 -6.27 20.21
N HIS A 125 4.47 -6.77 19.15
CA HIS A 125 3.02 -6.76 18.95
C HIS A 125 2.36 -5.41 19.25
N ARG A 126 2.98 -4.31 18.84
CA ARG A 126 2.40 -2.97 18.94
C ARG A 126 1.29 -2.81 17.92
N LEU A 127 0.13 -3.34 18.23
CA LEU A 127 -1.03 -3.35 17.34
C LEU A 127 -1.88 -2.09 17.53
N LYS A 128 -2.37 -1.55 16.43
CA LYS A 128 -3.37 -0.51 16.40
C LYS A 128 -4.47 -0.89 15.41
N LYS A 129 -5.73 -0.82 15.85
CA LYS A 129 -6.85 -0.92 14.91
C LYS A 129 -6.95 0.38 14.12
N ILE A 130 -7.07 0.25 12.82
CA ILE A 130 -7.21 1.37 11.90
C ILE A 130 -8.38 1.12 10.99
N ASP A 131 -8.97 2.20 10.48
CA ASP A 131 -10.03 2.10 9.49
C ASP A 131 -9.46 1.68 8.14
N VAL A 132 -10.24 0.91 7.40
CA VAL A 132 -9.96 0.53 6.02
C VAL A 132 -11.10 1.08 5.17
N GLY A 133 -10.76 1.99 4.26
CA GLY A 133 -11.74 2.50 3.31
C GLY A 133 -11.94 1.55 2.14
N TYR A 134 -13.11 1.61 1.54
CA TYR A 134 -13.32 0.92 0.26
C TYR A 134 -14.08 1.83 -0.72
N CYS A 135 -13.85 1.61 -1.99
CA CYS A 135 -14.60 2.24 -3.06
C CYS A 135 -15.13 1.19 -4.03
N ASN A 136 -16.37 1.38 -4.46
CA ASN A 136 -16.95 0.67 -5.59
C ASN A 136 -16.96 1.60 -6.79
N PHE A 137 -16.53 1.11 -7.93
CA PHE A 137 -16.50 1.87 -9.17
C PHE A 137 -16.72 0.95 -10.36
N TYR A 138 -17.13 1.55 -11.48
CA TYR A 138 -17.23 0.86 -12.76
C TYR A 138 -16.01 1.19 -13.60
N ASP A 139 -15.25 0.19 -14.04
CA ASP A 139 -14.00 0.38 -14.79
C ASP A 139 -14.20 0.46 -16.31
N GLY A 140 -15.45 0.36 -16.78
CA GLY A 140 -15.83 0.31 -18.18
C GLY A 140 -16.31 -1.08 -18.62
N ASN A 141 -16.00 -2.13 -17.86
CA ASN A 141 -16.39 -3.50 -18.13
C ASN A 141 -17.27 -4.07 -17.00
N GLU A 142 -16.82 -3.91 -15.77
CA GLU A 142 -17.50 -4.47 -14.61
C GLU A 142 -17.39 -3.57 -13.36
N HIS A 143 -18.21 -3.89 -12.37
CA HIS A 143 -18.12 -3.24 -11.06
C HIS A 143 -16.96 -3.81 -10.27
N GLN A 144 -16.06 -2.93 -9.85
CA GLN A 144 -14.87 -3.25 -9.05
C GLN A 144 -15.03 -2.73 -7.63
N ARG A 145 -14.44 -3.46 -6.67
CA ARG A 145 -14.25 -3.00 -5.30
C ARG A 145 -12.77 -2.98 -4.97
N ARG A 146 -12.31 -1.85 -4.42
CA ARG A 146 -10.93 -1.70 -3.97
C ARG A 146 -10.89 -1.12 -2.57
N TYR A 147 -10.00 -1.63 -1.75
CA TYR A 147 -9.74 -1.16 -0.40
C TYR A 147 -8.52 -0.23 -0.38
N PHE A 148 -8.49 0.71 0.56
CA PHE A 148 -7.39 1.64 0.71
C PHE A 148 -7.12 1.98 2.18
N LEU A 149 -5.86 2.28 2.49
CA LEU A 149 -5.38 2.61 3.83
C LEU A 149 -5.03 4.10 3.97
N ASN A 150 -4.69 4.76 2.87
CA ASN A 150 -4.26 6.17 2.89
C ASN A 150 -5.33 7.07 2.27
N ALA A 151 -5.39 7.11 0.96
CA ALA A 151 -6.30 8.01 0.25
C ALA A 151 -6.73 7.48 -1.12
N VAL A 152 -7.92 7.89 -1.53
CA VAL A 152 -8.42 7.75 -2.90
C VAL A 152 -8.52 9.13 -3.53
N ASN A 153 -7.98 9.27 -4.73
CA ASN A 153 -8.01 10.50 -5.50
C ASN A 153 -8.81 10.30 -6.80
N ILE A 154 -9.71 11.24 -7.08
CA ILE A 154 -10.52 11.30 -8.30
C ILE A 154 -10.21 12.59 -9.05
N GLY A 155 -9.99 12.54 -10.34
CA GLY A 155 -9.68 13.69 -11.19
C GLY A 155 -8.17 13.90 -11.38
N LEU A 156 -7.66 15.11 -11.10
CA LEU A 156 -6.26 15.48 -11.35
C LEU A 156 -5.28 14.57 -10.62
N GLY A 157 -5.53 14.23 -9.37
CA GLY A 157 -4.66 13.35 -8.60
C GLY A 157 -4.44 11.99 -9.26
N ALA A 158 -5.50 11.37 -9.78
CA ALA A 158 -5.42 10.11 -10.51
C ALA A 158 -4.61 10.23 -11.82
N ARG A 159 -4.70 11.37 -12.52
CA ARG A 159 -3.88 11.64 -13.74
C ARG A 159 -2.39 11.74 -13.41
N ILE A 160 -2.03 12.40 -12.32
CA ILE A 160 -0.64 12.52 -11.86
C ILE A 160 -0.05 11.13 -11.61
N VAL A 161 -0.77 10.27 -10.89
CA VAL A 161 -0.32 8.88 -10.63
C VAL A 161 -0.11 8.13 -11.95
N LYS A 162 -1.07 8.20 -12.88
CA LYS A 162 -0.98 7.53 -14.19
C LYS A 162 0.25 7.97 -15.00
N ILE A 163 0.54 9.27 -15.04
CA ILE A 163 1.71 9.81 -15.73
C ILE A 163 3.00 9.37 -15.04
N THR A 164 3.03 9.40 -13.71
CA THR A 164 4.19 8.94 -12.92
C THR A 164 4.53 7.48 -13.20
N ASP A 165 3.55 6.60 -13.26
CA ASP A 165 3.76 5.17 -13.53
C ASP A 165 4.21 4.92 -14.98
N GLN A 166 3.67 5.63 -15.94
CA GLN A 166 4.14 5.58 -17.32
C GLN A 166 5.59 6.05 -17.46
N THR A 167 5.98 7.08 -16.70
CA THR A 167 7.33 7.66 -16.76
C THR A 167 8.36 6.77 -16.08
N LYS A 168 8.02 6.02 -15.04
CA LYS A 168 8.91 5.02 -14.39
C LYS A 168 9.37 3.92 -15.38
N ARG A 169 8.60 3.64 -16.41
CA ARG A 169 8.96 2.67 -17.47
C ARG A 169 10.08 3.14 -18.40
N PHE A 170 10.42 4.42 -18.39
CA PHE A 170 11.32 5.05 -19.36
C PHE A 170 12.53 5.73 -18.70
N TRP A 171 13.34 5.03 -17.95
CA TRP A 171 14.54 5.56 -17.31
C TRP A 171 15.62 5.99 -18.35
N GLY A 172 16.00 7.25 -18.33
CA GLY A 172 17.16 7.77 -19.07
C GLY A 172 17.19 9.26 -19.36
N VAL A 173 16.07 9.91 -19.73
CA VAL A 173 16.11 11.31 -20.25
C VAL A 173 15.18 12.27 -19.47
N LYS A 174 14.76 12.01 -18.26
CA LYS A 174 13.32 12.13 -17.93
C LYS A 174 12.94 12.83 -16.65
N PHE A 175 13.85 13.31 -15.85
CA PHE A 175 13.50 14.20 -14.75
C PHE A 175 12.89 15.50 -15.28
N LEU A 176 13.47 16.04 -16.36
CA LEU A 176 12.99 17.27 -16.98
C LEU A 176 11.61 17.08 -17.66
N SER A 177 11.42 15.94 -18.33
CA SER A 177 10.10 15.61 -18.93
C SER A 177 9.02 15.35 -17.88
N TYR A 178 9.38 14.77 -16.74
CA TYR A 178 8.48 14.58 -15.63
C TYR A 178 8.07 15.91 -14.99
N VAL A 179 9.04 16.78 -14.75
CA VAL A 179 8.78 18.14 -14.25
C VAL A 179 7.93 18.93 -15.25
N ALA A 180 8.24 18.86 -16.53
CA ALA A 180 7.46 19.50 -17.60
C ALA A 180 6.02 18.94 -17.67
N ALA A 181 5.85 17.63 -17.53
CA ALA A 181 4.52 16.98 -17.50
C ALA A 181 3.71 17.39 -16.28
N LEU A 182 4.33 17.49 -15.10
CA LEU A 182 3.68 18.03 -13.89
C LEU A 182 3.29 19.51 -14.09
N PHE A 183 4.17 20.33 -14.65
CA PHE A 183 3.86 21.72 -14.97
C PHE A 183 2.70 21.80 -15.98
N SER A 184 2.70 21.02 -17.06
CA SER A 184 1.61 21.04 -18.04
C SER A 184 0.25 20.66 -17.41
N LEU A 185 0.23 19.71 -16.45
CA LEU A 185 -0.99 19.33 -15.72
C LEU A 185 -1.53 20.46 -14.83
N ILE A 186 -0.64 21.24 -14.23
CA ILE A 186 -1.02 22.40 -13.41
C ILE A 186 -1.59 23.50 -14.32
N PHE A 187 -1.00 23.68 -15.52
CA PHE A 187 -1.47 24.68 -16.48
C PHE A 187 -2.73 24.27 -17.23
N GLU A 188 -2.93 22.99 -17.51
CA GLU A 188 -4.13 22.49 -18.20
C GLU A 188 -5.44 22.74 -17.42
N ARG A 189 -5.38 22.99 -16.11
CA ARG A 189 -6.53 23.28 -15.22
C ARG A 189 -7.81 22.54 -15.61
N LYS A 190 -7.69 21.25 -15.93
CA LYS A 190 -8.83 20.46 -16.38
C LYS A 190 -9.83 20.27 -15.24
N LEU A 191 -10.96 20.89 -15.40
CA LEU A 191 -12.08 20.77 -14.46
C LEU A 191 -13.04 19.70 -14.97
N TYR A 192 -13.45 18.82 -14.07
CA TYR A 192 -14.44 17.77 -14.33
C TYR A 192 -15.80 18.22 -13.80
N ARG A 193 -16.86 18.04 -14.58
CA ARG A 193 -18.21 18.20 -14.05
C ARG A 193 -18.50 17.04 -13.13
N MET A 194 -18.68 17.33 -11.85
CA MET A 194 -18.94 16.30 -10.84
C MET A 194 -20.21 16.64 -10.06
N HIS A 195 -20.89 15.60 -9.62
CA HIS A 195 -21.95 15.68 -8.65
C HIS A 195 -21.54 14.76 -7.49
N LEU A 196 -21.24 15.37 -6.35
CA LEU A 196 -20.87 14.66 -5.13
C LEU A 196 -22.08 14.66 -4.20
N ARG A 197 -22.34 13.50 -3.61
CA ARG A 197 -23.27 13.35 -2.51
C ARG A 197 -22.47 12.89 -1.30
N ILE A 198 -22.49 13.68 -0.23
CA ILE A 198 -21.82 13.42 1.04
C ILE A 198 -22.90 13.45 2.11
N ASN A 199 -23.31 12.28 2.60
CA ASN A 199 -24.52 12.13 3.43
C ASN A 199 -25.73 12.73 2.71
N ASP A 200 -26.33 13.78 3.27
CA ASP A 200 -27.49 14.47 2.70
C ASP A 200 -27.13 15.75 1.91
N GLU A 201 -25.85 16.10 1.86
CA GLU A 201 -25.36 17.25 1.12
C GLU A 201 -25.04 16.89 -0.33
N HIS A 202 -25.41 17.79 -1.23
CA HIS A 202 -25.18 17.67 -2.67
C HIS A 202 -24.31 18.81 -3.18
N ILE A 203 -23.13 18.48 -3.68
CA ILE A 203 -22.20 19.44 -4.28
C ILE A 203 -22.16 19.20 -5.78
N ARG A 204 -22.55 20.17 -6.56
CA ARG A 204 -22.49 20.14 -8.03
C ARG A 204 -21.59 21.25 -8.55
N GLY A 205 -20.65 20.89 -9.43
CA GLY A 205 -19.77 21.91 -9.98
C GLY A 205 -18.69 21.36 -10.89
N ARG A 206 -17.80 22.27 -11.27
CA ARG A 206 -16.58 21.95 -12.00
C ARG A 206 -15.44 21.80 -10.98
N ILE A 207 -15.06 20.56 -10.71
CA ILE A 207 -14.11 20.19 -9.65
C ILE A 207 -12.84 19.66 -10.29
N MET A 208 -11.68 20.07 -9.81
CA MET A 208 -10.38 19.62 -10.32
C MET A 208 -10.02 18.26 -9.76
N THR A 209 -10.22 18.05 -8.47
CA THR A 209 -9.87 16.81 -7.76
C THR A 209 -10.76 16.63 -6.55
N VAL A 210 -11.01 15.36 -6.21
CA VAL A 210 -11.60 14.96 -4.93
C VAL A 210 -10.62 14.01 -4.28
N CYS A 211 -10.31 14.23 -3.02
CA CYS A 211 -9.46 13.36 -2.22
C CYS A 211 -10.26 12.89 -1.00
N ILE A 212 -10.33 11.58 -0.81
CA ILE A 212 -10.89 10.94 0.38
C ILE A 212 -9.72 10.31 1.11
N CYS A 213 -9.42 10.80 2.31
CA CYS A 213 -8.22 10.44 3.05
C CYS A 213 -8.59 9.87 4.43
N LEU A 214 -7.94 8.74 4.80
CA LEU A 214 -8.07 8.12 6.11
C LEU A 214 -6.93 8.53 7.07
N LEU A 215 -5.94 9.24 6.57
CA LEU A 215 -4.87 9.79 7.39
C LEU A 215 -5.41 11.07 8.02
N TYR A 216 -5.83 10.97 9.27
CA TYR A 216 -6.35 12.13 10.02
C TYR A 216 -5.18 13.00 10.50
N THR A 217 -5.31 14.29 10.30
CA THR A 217 -4.41 15.29 10.89
C THR A 217 -4.86 15.64 12.30
#